data_67266333874da1ee3f1ae183798ba918
#
_entry.id   67266333874da1ee3f1ae183798ba918
#
_cell.length_a   1.000
_cell.length_b   1.000
_cell.length_c   1.000
_cell.angle_alpha   90.00
_cell.angle_beta   90.00
_cell.angle_gamma   90.00
#
_symmetry.space_group_name_H-M   'P 1'
#
loop_
_entity.id
_entity.type
_entity.pdbx_description
1 polymer ?
#
loop_
_entity_poly.entity_id
_entity_poly.type
_entity_poly.pdbx_seq_one_letter_code
_entity_poly.pdbx_strand_id
1 'polypeptide(L)'
;MTKDRIQEFSLEQAEPVWLTDLRLKAFEKVSELDLPVVERVKFHRWNLGDGRLETNDAIGSVPDFTELGDNPKLVQVGSQTVLEQLPMDLVEQGVVFTDFASAMDLIPDVIEKYLGAAAAYDEHKLSAYNTAYFNATAILYVPDQVEIEQPVEALFYKDSTSKDAINKR
;
A
#
# COMPACT_ATOMS: atom_id res chain seq x y z
N MET A 1 9.59 2.94 -16.84
CA MET A 1 8.11 2.90 -16.69
C MET A 1 7.48 3.95 -17.58
N THR A 2 6.33 3.67 -18.18
CA THR A 2 5.58 4.56 -19.07
C THR A 2 4.18 4.81 -18.50
N LYS A 3 3.51 5.87 -18.98
CA LYS A 3 2.10 6.13 -18.64
C LYS A 3 1.20 4.95 -19.02
N ASP A 4 1.47 4.35 -20.18
CA ASP A 4 0.70 3.21 -20.68
C ASP A 4 0.74 2.02 -19.70
N ARG A 5 1.92 1.74 -19.10
CA ARG A 5 2.03 0.64 -18.10
C ARG A 5 1.25 0.94 -16.81
N ILE A 6 1.16 2.20 -16.38
CA ILE A 6 0.32 2.58 -15.24
C ILE A 6 -1.16 2.35 -15.57
N GLN A 7 -1.60 2.74 -16.76
CA GLN A 7 -2.98 2.52 -17.20
C GLN A 7 -3.32 1.03 -17.33
N GLU A 8 -2.42 0.24 -17.92
CA GLU A 8 -2.58 -1.22 -17.99
C GLU A 8 -2.70 -1.84 -16.61
N PHE A 9 -1.80 -1.49 -15.68
CA PHE A 9 -1.85 -1.98 -14.30
C PHE A 9 -3.18 -1.62 -13.62
N SER A 10 -3.62 -0.36 -13.74
CA SER A 10 -4.89 0.08 -13.17
C SER A 10 -6.09 -0.70 -13.74
N LEU A 11 -6.06 -1.03 -15.03
CA LEU A 11 -7.06 -1.88 -15.67
C LEU A 11 -6.98 -3.33 -15.18
N GLU A 12 -5.78 -3.91 -15.09
CA GLU A 12 -5.54 -5.26 -14.56
C GLU A 12 -6.06 -5.41 -13.11
N GLN A 13 -5.91 -4.35 -12.30
CA GLN A 13 -6.36 -4.33 -10.91
C GLN A 13 -7.80 -3.83 -10.73
N ALA A 14 -8.52 -3.55 -11.82
CA ALA A 14 -9.87 -2.96 -11.79
C ALA A 14 -9.95 -1.69 -10.91
N GLU A 15 -8.89 -0.88 -10.90
CA GLU A 15 -8.83 0.35 -10.10
C GLU A 15 -9.85 1.39 -10.59
N PRO A 16 -10.44 2.18 -9.69
CA PRO A 16 -11.34 3.26 -10.10
C PRO A 16 -10.59 4.36 -10.86
N VAL A 17 -11.29 5.07 -11.73
CA VAL A 17 -10.73 6.11 -12.61
C VAL A 17 -9.97 7.17 -11.82
N TRP A 18 -10.50 7.61 -10.67
CA TRP A 18 -9.85 8.63 -9.84
C TRP A 18 -8.46 8.19 -9.36
N LEU A 19 -8.26 6.88 -9.08
CA LEU A 19 -6.97 6.36 -8.65
C LEU A 19 -5.98 6.29 -9.82
N THR A 20 -6.43 5.85 -10.99
CA THR A 20 -5.62 5.91 -12.22
C THR A 20 -5.14 7.32 -12.50
N ASP A 21 -6.04 8.31 -12.40
CA ASP A 21 -5.71 9.73 -12.59
C ASP A 21 -4.70 10.22 -11.54
N LEU A 22 -4.86 9.82 -10.28
CA LEU A 22 -3.92 10.15 -9.20
C LEU A 22 -2.53 9.57 -9.48
N ARG A 23 -2.44 8.32 -9.91
CA ARG A 23 -1.17 7.68 -10.30
C ARG A 23 -0.48 8.41 -11.44
N LEU A 24 -1.23 8.79 -12.49
CA LEU A 24 -0.70 9.49 -13.64
C LEU A 24 -0.18 10.90 -13.27
N LYS A 25 -0.92 11.64 -12.45
CA LYS A 25 -0.47 12.94 -11.93
C LYS A 25 0.80 12.79 -11.10
N ALA A 26 0.85 11.80 -10.23
CA ALA A 26 2.03 11.52 -9.41
C ALA A 26 3.24 11.10 -10.27
N PHE A 27 3.02 10.30 -11.32
CA PHE A 27 4.07 9.90 -12.26
C PHE A 27 4.73 11.10 -12.94
N GLU A 28 3.95 12.09 -13.37
CA GLU A 28 4.48 13.33 -13.95
C GLU A 28 5.40 14.06 -12.97
N LYS A 29 4.98 14.12 -11.69
CA LYS A 29 5.74 14.77 -10.63
C LYS A 29 7.06 14.08 -10.27
N VAL A 30 7.21 12.77 -10.52
CA VAL A 30 8.46 12.04 -10.24
C VAL A 30 9.67 12.68 -10.94
N SER A 31 9.50 13.19 -12.16
CA SER A 31 10.58 13.85 -12.92
C SER A 31 10.79 15.32 -12.55
N GLU A 32 9.79 15.97 -11.98
CA GLU A 32 9.80 17.41 -11.67
C GLU A 32 10.32 17.71 -10.27
N LEU A 33 10.05 16.81 -9.32
CA LEU A 33 10.33 17.04 -7.90
C LEU A 33 11.71 16.56 -7.49
N ASP A 34 12.28 17.25 -6.50
CA ASP A 34 13.51 16.86 -5.86
C ASP A 34 13.31 15.80 -4.78
N LEU A 35 14.39 15.10 -4.45
CA LEU A 35 14.43 14.21 -3.29
C LEU A 35 14.31 15.03 -2.00
N PRO A 36 13.65 14.50 -0.95
CA PRO A 36 13.56 15.20 0.32
C PRO A 36 14.95 15.41 0.93
N VAL A 37 15.11 16.52 1.63
CA VAL A 37 16.33 16.79 2.40
C VAL A 37 16.09 16.34 3.84
N VAL A 38 16.78 15.27 4.24
CA VAL A 38 16.73 14.76 5.61
C VAL A 38 18.16 14.77 6.17
N GLU A 39 18.33 15.34 7.34
CA GLU A 39 19.66 15.41 7.98
C GLU A 39 20.30 14.03 8.07
N ARG A 40 21.57 13.92 7.66
CA ARG A 40 22.37 12.69 7.65
C ARG A 40 21.94 11.59 6.67
N VAL A 41 20.84 11.76 5.93
CA VAL A 41 20.40 10.82 4.89
C VAL A 41 20.86 11.30 3.51
N LYS A 42 21.60 10.44 2.81
CA LYS A 42 22.16 10.77 1.49
C LYS A 42 21.33 10.10 0.38
N PHE A 43 20.10 10.55 0.17
CA PHE A 43 19.18 10.00 -0.84
C PHE A 43 19.76 9.94 -2.25
N HIS A 44 20.65 10.88 -2.63
CA HIS A 44 21.31 10.88 -3.94
C HIS A 44 22.18 9.63 -4.20
N ARG A 45 22.47 8.84 -3.16
CA ARG A 45 23.19 7.57 -3.27
C ARG A 45 22.25 6.36 -3.41
N TRP A 46 20.97 6.57 -3.27
CA TRP A 46 19.98 5.50 -3.37
C TRP A 46 19.58 5.34 -4.83
N ASN A 47 19.71 4.15 -5.35
CA ASN A 47 19.10 3.81 -6.62
C ASN A 47 17.61 3.53 -6.36
N LEU A 48 16.74 4.50 -6.71
CA LEU A 48 15.30 4.31 -6.64
C LEU A 48 14.80 3.31 -7.68
N GLY A 49 15.68 2.93 -8.63
CA GLY A 49 15.33 2.03 -9.72
C GLY A 49 14.31 2.61 -10.69
N ASP A 50 13.98 1.83 -11.69
CA ASP A 50 12.81 2.07 -12.51
C ASP A 50 11.62 1.48 -11.77
N GLY A 51 10.65 2.30 -11.35
CA GLY A 51 9.44 1.83 -10.70
C GLY A 51 8.80 0.71 -11.52
N ARG A 52 8.47 -0.40 -10.88
CA ARG A 52 7.78 -1.52 -11.49
C ARG A 52 6.44 -1.72 -10.81
N LEU A 53 5.40 -1.77 -11.63
CA LEU A 53 4.06 -2.17 -11.23
C LEU A 53 3.89 -3.63 -11.67
N GLU A 54 4.31 -4.53 -10.83
CA GLU A 54 4.13 -5.97 -11.04
C GLU A 54 3.41 -6.54 -9.82
N THR A 55 2.46 -7.40 -10.07
CA THR A 55 1.85 -8.24 -9.05
C THR A 55 2.66 -9.52 -8.97
N ASN A 56 3.11 -9.86 -7.78
CA ASN A 56 3.86 -11.08 -7.56
C ASN A 56 2.87 -12.24 -7.42
N ASP A 57 2.60 -12.96 -8.50
CA ASP A 57 1.65 -14.08 -8.51
C ASP A 57 2.22 -15.34 -7.85
N ALA A 58 3.55 -15.42 -7.65
CA ALA A 58 4.20 -16.55 -7.03
C ALA A 58 4.64 -16.20 -5.60
N ILE A 59 3.86 -16.65 -4.63
CA ILE A 59 4.33 -16.69 -3.24
C ILE A 59 5.26 -17.90 -3.13
N GLY A 60 6.53 -17.66 -2.83
CA GLY A 60 7.49 -18.71 -2.53
C GLY A 60 7.11 -19.50 -1.27
N SER A 61 7.88 -19.46 -0.21
CA SER A 61 7.48 -20.02 1.07
C SER A 61 6.77 -18.98 1.92
N VAL A 62 5.53 -19.26 2.30
CA VAL A 62 4.83 -18.48 3.34
C VAL A 62 5.35 -18.95 4.70
N PRO A 63 5.84 -18.05 5.57
CA PRO A 63 6.18 -18.40 6.94
C PRO A 63 4.97 -18.98 7.68
N ASP A 64 5.22 -19.82 8.68
CA ASP A 64 4.16 -20.31 9.55
C ASP A 64 3.73 -19.20 10.52
N PHE A 65 2.45 -18.82 10.45
CA PHE A 65 1.86 -17.75 11.26
C PHE A 65 0.98 -18.29 12.41
N THR A 66 0.98 -19.59 12.67
CA THR A 66 0.09 -20.21 13.67
C THR A 66 0.36 -19.75 15.11
N GLU A 67 1.55 -19.21 15.39
CA GLU A 67 1.93 -18.73 16.73
C GLU A 67 1.66 -17.23 16.97
N LEU A 68 1.02 -16.54 16.04
CA LEU A 68 0.88 -15.06 16.12
C LEU A 68 -0.19 -14.56 17.11
N GLY A 69 -0.82 -15.38 17.93
CA GLY A 69 -1.84 -14.93 18.91
C GLY A 69 -3.10 -14.32 18.27
N ASP A 70 -3.99 -13.71 19.07
CA ASP A 70 -5.34 -13.30 18.65
C ASP A 70 -5.49 -11.79 18.34
N ASN A 71 -4.40 -11.02 18.34
CA ASN A 71 -4.46 -9.60 18.02
C ASN A 71 -4.93 -9.35 16.56
N PRO A 72 -5.55 -8.19 16.27
CA PRO A 72 -5.83 -7.77 14.91
C PRO A 72 -4.55 -7.80 14.03
N LYS A 73 -4.57 -8.53 12.91
CA LYS A 73 -3.39 -8.76 12.07
C LYS A 73 -3.68 -8.65 10.59
N LEU A 74 -2.72 -8.08 9.90
CA LEU A 74 -2.61 -8.15 8.44
C LEU A 74 -1.22 -8.67 8.09
N VAL A 75 -1.14 -9.76 7.34
CA VAL A 75 0.14 -10.31 6.87
C VAL A 75 0.19 -10.28 5.36
N GLN A 76 1.24 -9.68 4.83
CA GLN A 76 1.49 -9.64 3.39
C GLN A 76 2.84 -10.24 3.04
N VAL A 77 2.85 -11.09 2.01
CA VAL A 77 4.05 -11.62 1.37
C VAL A 77 4.15 -11.03 -0.03
N GLY A 78 5.20 -10.27 -0.29
CA GLY A 78 5.24 -9.49 -1.52
C GLY A 78 4.14 -8.45 -1.57
N SER A 79 3.36 -8.46 -2.64
CA SER A 79 2.18 -7.60 -2.82
C SER A 79 0.87 -8.27 -2.38
N GLN A 80 0.90 -9.55 -1.99
CA GLN A 80 -0.29 -10.33 -1.68
C GLN A 80 -0.58 -10.39 -0.18
N THR A 81 -1.85 -10.25 0.18
CA THR A 81 -2.34 -10.49 1.54
C THR A 81 -2.57 -11.99 1.74
N VAL A 82 -1.91 -12.55 2.75
CA VAL A 82 -1.95 -13.99 3.06
C VAL A 82 -2.69 -14.31 4.35
N LEU A 83 -2.86 -13.33 5.22
CA LEU A 83 -3.62 -13.46 6.46
C LEU A 83 -4.30 -12.12 6.79
N GLU A 84 -5.58 -12.18 7.06
CA GLU A 84 -6.37 -11.12 7.69
C GLU A 84 -7.04 -11.69 8.93
N GLN A 85 -6.79 -11.10 10.06
CA GLN A 85 -7.39 -11.48 11.33
C GLN A 85 -7.90 -10.23 12.02
N LEU A 86 -9.20 -10.14 12.15
CA LEU A 86 -9.86 -9.06 12.88
C LEU A 86 -10.92 -9.69 13.81
N PRO A 87 -10.87 -9.44 15.14
CA PRO A 87 -11.87 -9.90 16.08
C PRO A 87 -13.28 -9.47 15.66
N MET A 88 -14.27 -10.36 15.86
CA MET A 88 -15.63 -10.14 15.37
C MET A 88 -16.30 -8.93 16.02
N ASP A 89 -16.00 -8.65 17.26
CA ASP A 89 -16.48 -7.47 17.99
C ASP A 89 -16.01 -6.15 17.38
N LEU A 90 -14.81 -6.12 16.80
CA LEU A 90 -14.29 -4.96 16.06
C LEU A 90 -14.95 -4.85 14.68
N VAL A 91 -15.19 -5.98 14.00
CA VAL A 91 -15.92 -6.01 12.73
C VAL A 91 -17.33 -5.48 12.92
N GLU A 92 -18.03 -5.90 13.98
CA GLU A 92 -19.39 -5.42 14.30
C GLU A 92 -19.44 -3.92 14.63
N GLN A 93 -18.33 -3.37 15.12
CA GLN A 93 -18.17 -1.92 15.34
C GLN A 93 -17.77 -1.16 14.08
N GLY A 94 -17.60 -1.83 12.94
CA GLY A 94 -17.26 -1.23 11.66
C GLY A 94 -15.77 -0.94 11.45
N VAL A 95 -14.89 -1.55 12.24
CA VAL A 95 -13.44 -1.51 12.00
C VAL A 95 -13.11 -2.29 10.74
N VAL A 96 -12.25 -1.74 9.89
CA VAL A 96 -11.72 -2.41 8.69
C VAL A 96 -10.21 -2.45 8.77
N PHE A 97 -9.62 -3.67 8.65
CA PHE A 97 -8.18 -3.84 8.61
C PHE A 97 -7.83 -4.85 7.51
N THR A 98 -7.43 -4.34 6.35
CA THR A 98 -7.30 -5.13 5.13
C THR A 98 -6.38 -4.47 4.09
N ASP A 99 -6.30 -5.03 2.89
CA ASP A 99 -5.62 -4.42 1.75
C ASP A 99 -6.52 -3.45 0.94
N PHE A 100 -5.96 -2.90 -0.16
CA PHE A 100 -6.67 -1.90 -0.96
C PHE A 100 -7.91 -2.47 -1.65
N ALA A 101 -7.81 -3.65 -2.27
CA ALA A 101 -8.90 -4.21 -3.04
C ALA A 101 -10.12 -4.48 -2.15
N SER A 102 -9.89 -5.15 -1.02
CA SER A 102 -10.95 -5.41 -0.03
C SER A 102 -11.50 -4.13 0.59
N ALA A 103 -10.65 -3.13 0.87
CA ALA A 103 -11.11 -1.85 1.41
C ALA A 103 -11.96 -1.06 0.40
N MET A 104 -11.66 -1.14 -0.89
CA MET A 104 -12.47 -0.53 -1.95
C MET A 104 -13.87 -1.15 -2.05
N ASP A 105 -14.01 -2.44 -1.73
CA ASP A 105 -15.32 -3.09 -1.68
C ASP A 105 -16.12 -2.71 -0.42
N LEU A 106 -15.43 -2.49 0.70
CA LEU A 106 -16.06 -2.26 2.00
C LEU A 106 -16.34 -0.78 2.30
N ILE A 107 -15.38 0.11 2.00
CA ILE A 107 -15.40 1.53 2.38
C ILE A 107 -14.88 2.45 1.26
N PRO A 108 -15.38 2.35 0.00
CA PRO A 108 -14.84 3.10 -1.14
C PRO A 108 -14.79 4.61 -0.94
N ASP A 109 -15.86 5.20 -0.38
CA ASP A 109 -15.94 6.65 -0.16
C ASP A 109 -14.88 7.14 0.84
N VAL A 110 -14.56 6.34 1.85
CA VAL A 110 -13.52 6.65 2.83
C VAL A 110 -12.15 6.62 2.16
N ILE A 111 -11.89 5.60 1.34
CA ILE A 111 -10.63 5.48 0.62
C ILE A 111 -10.43 6.65 -0.34
N GLU A 112 -11.44 6.98 -1.17
CA GLU A 112 -11.34 8.09 -2.10
C GLU A 112 -11.08 9.42 -1.38
N LYS A 113 -11.73 9.64 -0.24
CA LYS A 113 -11.60 10.88 0.54
C LYS A 113 -10.24 11.04 1.22
N TYR A 114 -9.67 9.95 1.75
CA TYR A 114 -8.53 10.04 2.66
C TYR A 114 -7.21 9.52 2.07
N LEU A 115 -7.23 8.76 0.98
CA LEU A 115 -6.00 8.28 0.34
C LEU A 115 -5.16 9.47 -0.15
N GLY A 116 -4.01 9.66 0.49
CA GLY A 116 -3.10 10.76 0.19
C GLY A 116 -3.41 12.09 0.89
N ALA A 117 -4.45 12.17 1.73
CA ALA A 117 -4.80 13.40 2.43
C ALA A 117 -3.74 13.85 3.46
N ALA A 118 -3.06 12.90 4.11
CA ALA A 118 -2.02 13.21 5.09
C ALA A 118 -0.63 13.41 4.48
N ALA A 119 -0.36 12.80 3.32
CA ALA A 119 0.90 12.91 2.59
C ALA A 119 0.59 13.10 1.10
N ALA A 120 0.67 14.34 0.65
CA ALA A 120 0.37 14.67 -0.74
C ALA A 120 1.42 14.08 -1.69
N TYR A 121 0.97 13.68 -2.89
CA TYR A 121 1.86 13.07 -3.88
C TYR A 121 2.90 14.04 -4.44
N ASP A 122 2.69 15.34 -4.30
CA ASP A 122 3.52 16.42 -4.85
C ASP A 122 4.42 17.10 -3.81
N GLU A 123 4.56 16.56 -2.61
CA GLU A 123 5.47 17.11 -1.59
C GLU A 123 6.94 16.97 -2.00
N HIS A 124 7.34 15.80 -2.47
CA HIS A 124 8.69 15.47 -2.92
C HIS A 124 8.71 14.23 -3.81
N LYS A 125 9.85 13.99 -4.46
CA LYS A 125 10.01 12.86 -5.41
C LYS A 125 9.61 11.50 -4.84
N LEU A 126 9.88 11.20 -3.56
CA LEU A 126 9.54 9.90 -2.97
C LEU A 126 8.04 9.75 -2.76
N SER A 127 7.31 10.82 -2.39
CA SER A 127 5.85 10.77 -2.27
C SER A 127 5.19 10.60 -3.64
N ALA A 128 5.69 11.30 -4.67
CA ALA A 128 5.25 11.11 -6.04
C ALA A 128 5.52 9.68 -6.54
N TYR A 129 6.73 9.19 -6.32
CA TYR A 129 7.12 7.84 -6.68
C TYR A 129 6.25 6.77 -5.99
N ASN A 130 6.06 6.90 -4.68
CA ASN A 130 5.22 5.97 -3.93
C ASN A 130 3.78 5.99 -4.47
N THR A 131 3.18 7.17 -4.69
CA THR A 131 1.81 7.28 -5.19
C THR A 131 1.64 6.71 -6.60
N ALA A 132 2.62 6.93 -7.47
CA ALA A 132 2.56 6.40 -8.84
C ALA A 132 2.70 4.88 -8.90
N TYR A 133 3.46 4.28 -7.96
CA TYR A 133 3.92 2.90 -8.10
C TYR A 133 3.55 1.98 -6.94
N PHE A 134 2.70 2.38 -6.00
CA PHE A 134 2.31 1.43 -4.96
C PHE A 134 1.51 0.27 -5.56
N ASN A 135 1.83 -0.93 -5.13
CA ASN A 135 1.22 -2.18 -5.55
C ASN A 135 0.79 -3.06 -4.37
N ALA A 136 0.94 -2.54 -3.16
CA ALA A 136 0.46 -3.15 -1.93
C ALA A 136 0.10 -2.06 -0.93
N THR A 137 -0.93 -2.29 -0.11
CA THR A 137 -1.36 -1.37 0.95
C THR A 137 -1.76 -2.15 2.18
N ALA A 138 -1.70 -1.47 3.33
CA ALA A 138 -2.37 -1.90 4.54
C ALA A 138 -3.27 -0.75 4.98
N ILE A 139 -4.56 -1.01 5.09
CA ILE A 139 -5.58 -0.02 5.43
C ILE A 139 -6.19 -0.41 6.76
N LEU A 140 -6.07 0.49 7.74
CA LEU A 140 -6.77 0.42 9.00
C LEU A 140 -7.75 1.60 9.05
N TYR A 141 -9.03 1.29 9.12
CA TYR A 141 -10.09 2.25 9.36
C TYR A 141 -10.76 1.95 10.69
N VAL A 142 -10.82 2.94 11.55
CA VAL A 142 -11.49 2.88 12.85
C VAL A 142 -12.57 3.95 12.86
N PRO A 143 -13.85 3.58 12.99
CA PRO A 143 -14.95 4.55 13.07
C PRO A 143 -14.83 5.49 14.27
N ASP A 144 -15.54 6.61 14.21
CA ASP A 144 -15.62 7.54 15.35
C ASP A 144 -16.15 6.83 16.60
N GLN A 145 -15.53 7.13 17.76
CA GLN A 145 -15.86 6.60 19.08
C GLN A 145 -15.60 5.09 19.25
N VAL A 146 -14.91 4.44 18.33
CA VAL A 146 -14.42 3.06 18.48
C VAL A 146 -12.98 3.09 19.00
N GLU A 147 -12.69 2.27 19.99
CA GLU A 147 -11.37 2.11 20.56
C GLU A 147 -10.89 0.67 20.40
N ILE A 148 -9.66 0.48 19.93
CA ILE A 148 -9.01 -0.82 19.82
C ILE A 148 -8.00 -0.92 20.95
N GLU A 149 -8.30 -1.77 21.95
CA GLU A 149 -7.45 -1.93 23.13
C GLU A 149 -6.20 -2.78 22.85
N GLN A 150 -6.31 -3.74 21.91
CA GLN A 150 -5.22 -4.64 21.57
C GLN A 150 -4.25 -3.98 20.58
N PRO A 151 -2.97 -4.36 20.58
CA PRO A 151 -2.04 -3.98 19.52
C PRO A 151 -2.52 -4.44 18.14
N VAL A 152 -2.47 -3.54 17.15
CA VAL A 152 -2.74 -3.87 15.74
C VAL A 152 -1.41 -4.15 15.05
N GLU A 153 -1.30 -5.29 14.39
CA GLU A 153 -0.05 -5.79 13.82
C GLU A 153 -0.14 -5.89 12.28
N ALA A 154 0.71 -5.15 11.58
CA ALA A 154 0.90 -5.31 10.14
C ALA A 154 2.29 -5.91 9.87
N LEU A 155 2.32 -7.10 9.29
CA LEU A 155 3.54 -7.86 9.03
C LEU A 155 3.80 -7.93 7.52
N PHE A 156 4.96 -7.48 7.09
CA PHE A 156 5.33 -7.42 5.69
C PHE A 156 6.58 -8.28 5.44
N TYR A 157 6.40 -9.35 4.69
CA TYR A 157 7.48 -10.23 4.28
C TYR A 157 7.85 -9.98 2.82
N LYS A 158 9.15 -9.91 2.55
CA LYS A 158 9.67 -9.94 1.20
C LYS A 158 10.23 -11.32 0.92
N ASP A 159 9.69 -11.99 -0.09
CA ASP A 159 10.27 -13.22 -0.57
C ASP A 159 11.63 -12.94 -1.25
N SER A 160 12.65 -13.71 -0.89
CA SER A 160 13.98 -13.60 -1.47
C SER A 160 14.05 -13.99 -2.95
N THR A 161 13.05 -14.70 -3.45
CA THR A 161 12.94 -15.11 -4.86
C THR A 161 12.39 -14.00 -5.74
N SER A 162 11.68 -13.05 -5.17
CA SER A 162 11.14 -11.89 -5.90
C SER A 162 12.24 -10.85 -6.15
N LYS A 163 12.48 -10.56 -7.43
CA LYS A 163 13.37 -9.46 -7.85
C LYS A 163 12.65 -8.12 -7.93
N ASP A 164 11.35 -8.12 -7.73
CA ASP A 164 10.51 -6.96 -8.00
C ASP A 164 10.47 -5.99 -6.82
N ALA A 165 10.34 -4.72 -7.14
CA ALA A 165 10.16 -3.68 -6.14
C ALA A 165 8.71 -3.71 -5.63
N ILE A 166 8.56 -3.86 -4.31
CA ILE A 166 7.26 -3.77 -3.65
C ILE A 166 7.18 -2.38 -3.05
N ASN A 167 6.23 -1.59 -3.55
CA ASN A 167 5.94 -0.26 -3.04
C ASN A 167 4.67 -0.31 -2.19
N LYS A 168 4.82 -0.20 -0.87
CA LYS A 168 3.70 -0.19 0.07
C LYS A 168 3.29 1.24 0.40
N ARG A 169 1.98 1.44 0.49
CA ARG A 169 1.36 2.68 0.92
C ARG A 169 0.43 2.44 2.12
#